data_9e866c0d5998141b1bc5ae99a49a88bd
#
_entry.id   9e866c0d5998141b1bc5ae99a49a88bd
#
_cell.length_a   1.000
_cell.length_b   1.000
_cell.length_c   1.000
_cell.angle_alpha   90.00
_cell.angle_beta   90.00
_cell.angle_gamma   90.00
#
_symmetry.space_group_name_H-M   'P 1'
#
loop_
_entity.id
_entity.type
_entity.pdbx_description
1 polymer ?
#
loop_
_entity_poly.entity_id
_entity_poly.type
_entity_poly.pdbx_seq_one_letter_code
_entity_poly.pdbx_strand_id
1 'polypeptide(L)'
;IISDLAVAKGLPAVWPESERGRATSYAAHALLAKVYLYRKNYQEVVNELAPVVAAIHAGKDLMLVPMPQTFPNDLKTSKDIIFAVQYLKGGVGESVHQNNRYRNNDNGNIISLEQAEFESDKDNRKALVEPTGSGQRPGKFNAPATNNETSADFPVMRCAEVMLMYAEAANELAAVPTQDALDALNAVRTNAGLEGKTLAELSTKTLFRQAVYKERRLELAL
;
A
#
# COMPACT_ATOMS: atom_id res chain seq x y z
N ILE A 1 12.16 -6.05 17.78
CA ILE A 1 11.61 -5.39 16.59
C ILE A 1 11.94 -3.89 16.58
N ILE A 2 11.56 -3.09 17.61
CA ILE A 2 11.81 -1.63 17.62
C ILE A 2 13.31 -1.34 17.56
N SER A 3 14.12 -1.98 18.40
CA SER A 3 15.57 -1.84 18.39
C SER A 3 16.21 -2.22 17.07
N ASP A 4 15.74 -3.29 16.46
CA ASP A 4 16.28 -3.79 15.18
C ASP A 4 15.97 -2.82 14.05
N LEU A 5 14.72 -2.31 14.02
CA LEU A 5 14.30 -1.31 13.03
C LEU A 5 15.01 0.03 13.24
N ALA A 6 15.29 0.42 14.49
CA ALA A 6 16.07 1.62 14.78
C ALA A 6 17.50 1.54 14.18
N VAL A 7 18.12 0.36 14.23
CA VAL A 7 19.41 0.12 13.56
C VAL A 7 19.25 0.13 12.04
N ALA A 8 18.19 -0.51 11.53
CA ALA A 8 17.92 -0.59 10.09
C ALA A 8 17.65 0.77 9.43
N LYS A 9 17.27 1.81 10.17
CA LYS A 9 17.17 3.18 9.65
C LYS A 9 18.51 3.74 9.15
N GLY A 10 19.62 3.16 9.55
CA GLY A 10 20.95 3.49 9.04
C GLY A 10 21.28 2.90 7.66
N LEU A 11 20.40 2.10 7.08
CA LEU A 11 20.56 1.56 5.73
C LEU A 11 20.43 2.68 4.66
N PRO A 12 20.99 2.47 3.45
CA PRO A 12 20.74 3.39 2.34
C PRO A 12 19.23 3.57 2.07
N ALA A 13 18.83 4.78 1.70
CA ALA A 13 17.48 5.05 1.24
C ALA A 13 17.19 4.36 -0.10
N VAL A 14 18.21 4.29 -0.97
CA VAL A 14 18.16 3.63 -2.28
C VAL A 14 19.41 2.80 -2.46
N TRP A 15 19.28 1.59 -2.95
CA TRP A 15 20.38 0.72 -3.34
C TRP A 15 20.67 0.84 -4.84
N PRO A 16 21.91 0.57 -5.27
CA PRO A 16 22.22 0.41 -6.69
C PRO A 16 21.31 -0.65 -7.34
N GLU A 17 21.11 -0.53 -8.65
CA GLU A 17 20.23 -1.45 -9.42
C GLU A 17 20.59 -2.93 -9.20
N SER A 18 21.89 -3.25 -9.10
CA SER A 18 22.38 -4.62 -8.84
C SER A 18 22.00 -5.18 -7.47
N GLU A 19 21.61 -4.31 -6.54
CA GLU A 19 21.23 -4.68 -5.16
C GLU A 19 19.78 -4.33 -4.85
N ARG A 20 18.99 -4.05 -5.88
CA ARG A 20 17.56 -3.76 -5.75
C ARG A 20 16.86 -4.94 -5.08
N GLY A 21 15.93 -4.64 -4.17
CA GLY A 21 15.21 -5.63 -3.37
C GLY A 21 15.72 -5.80 -1.95
N ARG A 22 16.89 -5.26 -1.63
CA ARG A 22 17.33 -5.17 -0.24
C ARG A 22 16.47 -4.18 0.55
N ALA A 23 16.36 -4.42 1.85
CA ALA A 23 15.68 -3.49 2.76
C ALA A 23 16.38 -2.11 2.73
N THR A 24 15.58 -1.05 2.74
CA THR A 24 16.04 0.34 2.72
C THR A 24 15.71 1.02 4.04
N SER A 25 16.29 2.20 4.29
CA SER A 25 15.90 3.04 5.42
C SER A 25 14.41 3.41 5.35
N TYR A 26 13.86 3.64 4.16
CA TYR A 26 12.42 3.89 3.99
C TYR A 26 11.56 2.71 4.45
N ALA A 27 11.96 1.49 4.15
CA ALA A 27 11.29 0.28 4.62
C ALA A 27 11.34 0.16 6.15
N ALA A 28 12.50 0.46 6.75
CA ALA A 28 12.67 0.45 8.21
C ALA A 28 11.79 1.50 8.89
N HIS A 29 11.78 2.74 8.40
CA HIS A 29 10.92 3.82 8.90
C HIS A 29 9.43 3.44 8.79
N ALA A 30 8.99 2.98 7.62
CA ALA A 30 7.59 2.62 7.39
C ALA A 30 7.11 1.47 8.29
N LEU A 31 7.95 0.43 8.46
CA LEU A 31 7.62 -0.70 9.31
C LEU A 31 7.63 -0.31 10.81
N LEU A 32 8.56 0.55 11.23
CA LEU A 32 8.61 1.06 12.60
C LEU A 32 7.38 1.93 12.91
N ALA A 33 6.98 2.79 11.98
CA ALA A 33 5.75 3.55 12.08
C ALA A 33 4.51 2.65 12.22
N LYS A 34 4.45 1.55 11.46
CA LYS A 34 3.36 0.56 11.57
C LYS A 34 3.32 -0.08 12.96
N VAL A 35 4.47 -0.40 13.55
CA VAL A 35 4.57 -0.88 14.94
C VAL A 35 4.04 0.16 15.93
N TYR A 36 4.42 1.42 15.76
CA TYR A 36 3.93 2.51 16.61
C TYR A 36 2.44 2.78 16.42
N LEU A 37 1.90 2.64 15.22
CA LEU A 37 0.47 2.77 14.94
C LEU A 37 -0.36 1.74 15.71
N TYR A 38 0.05 0.46 15.69
CA TYR A 38 -0.60 -0.59 16.48
C TYR A 38 -0.53 -0.33 18.00
N ARG A 39 0.52 0.36 18.46
CA ARG A 39 0.67 0.80 19.85
C ARG A 39 -0.04 2.11 20.16
N LYS A 40 -0.70 2.73 19.18
CA LYS A 40 -1.36 4.05 19.27
C LYS A 40 -0.41 5.17 19.68
N ASN A 41 0.87 5.02 19.39
CA ASN A 41 1.88 6.05 19.62
C ASN A 41 1.97 6.94 18.37
N TYR A 42 0.94 7.75 18.15
CA TYR A 42 0.75 8.51 16.93
C TYR A 42 1.84 9.56 16.67
N GLN A 43 2.43 10.12 17.72
CA GLN A 43 3.54 11.07 17.55
C GLN A 43 4.73 10.39 16.88
N GLU A 44 5.10 9.19 17.34
CA GLU A 44 6.20 8.45 16.72
C GLU A 44 5.84 7.96 15.29
N VAL A 45 4.59 7.69 15.01
CA VAL A 45 4.15 7.38 13.62
C VAL A 45 4.47 8.55 12.71
N VAL A 46 4.07 9.76 13.08
CA VAL A 46 4.34 10.97 12.28
C VAL A 46 5.84 11.22 12.15
N ASN A 47 6.60 11.10 13.23
CA ASN A 47 8.04 11.30 13.24
C ASN A 47 8.75 10.32 12.28
N GLU A 48 8.40 9.05 12.35
CA GLU A 48 9.01 8.02 11.51
C GLU A 48 8.59 8.14 10.04
N LEU A 49 7.35 8.53 9.77
CA LEU A 49 6.87 8.66 8.39
C LEU A 49 7.30 9.95 7.69
N ALA A 50 7.68 10.99 8.42
CA ALA A 50 8.04 12.29 7.83
C ALA A 50 9.07 12.18 6.67
N PRO A 51 10.21 11.46 6.80
CA PRO A 51 11.16 11.32 5.70
C PRO A 51 10.59 10.52 4.52
N VAL A 52 9.73 9.53 4.77
CA VAL A 52 9.13 8.68 3.73
C VAL A 52 8.07 9.47 2.95
N VAL A 53 7.21 10.21 3.65
CA VAL A 53 6.20 11.11 3.05
C VAL A 53 6.88 12.18 2.19
N ALA A 54 7.96 12.78 2.70
CA ALA A 54 8.75 13.75 1.93
C ALA A 54 9.33 13.12 0.64
N ALA A 55 9.82 11.89 0.70
CA ALA A 55 10.33 11.18 -0.48
C ALA A 55 9.22 10.86 -1.50
N ILE A 56 8.02 10.49 -1.01
CA ILE A 56 6.84 10.26 -1.87
C ILE A 56 6.42 11.55 -2.58
N HIS A 57 6.38 12.67 -1.86
CA HIS A 57 6.04 13.98 -2.46
C HIS A 57 7.11 14.45 -3.46
N ALA A 58 8.37 14.17 -3.21
CA ALA A 58 9.45 14.49 -4.15
C ALA A 58 9.36 13.66 -5.47
N GLY A 59 8.74 12.50 -5.45
CA GLY A 59 8.47 11.67 -6.63
C GLY A 59 9.70 11.09 -7.33
N LYS A 60 10.88 11.21 -6.73
CA LYS A 60 12.14 10.76 -7.32
C LYS A 60 12.32 9.25 -7.15
N ASP A 61 12.36 8.78 -5.92
CA ASP A 61 12.66 7.39 -5.56
C ASP A 61 11.39 6.63 -5.19
N LEU A 62 10.45 7.32 -4.54
CA LEU A 62 9.13 6.81 -4.16
C LEU A 62 8.06 7.74 -4.73
N MET A 63 6.93 7.17 -5.15
CA MET A 63 5.74 7.92 -5.55
C MET A 63 4.51 7.02 -5.57
N LEU A 64 3.33 7.60 -5.38
CA LEU A 64 2.09 6.92 -5.68
C LEU A 64 1.98 6.66 -7.18
N VAL A 65 1.63 5.44 -7.55
CA VAL A 65 1.45 5.04 -8.94
C VAL A 65 -0.02 4.66 -9.13
N PRO A 66 -0.71 5.23 -10.13
CA PRO A 66 -2.12 4.93 -10.38
C PRO A 66 -2.33 3.43 -10.68
N MET A 67 -3.41 2.88 -10.11
CA MET A 67 -3.84 1.53 -10.46
C MET A 67 -4.44 1.48 -11.88
N PRO A 68 -4.27 0.41 -12.64
CA PRO A 68 -3.66 -0.88 -12.29
C PRO A 68 -2.13 -0.91 -12.39
N GLN A 69 -1.47 0.20 -12.72
CA GLN A 69 -0.02 0.27 -12.94
C GLN A 69 0.79 0.01 -11.65
N THR A 70 0.16 0.13 -10.48
CA THR A 70 0.78 -0.21 -9.19
C THR A 70 1.18 -1.68 -9.12
N PHE A 71 0.46 -2.56 -9.80
CA PHE A 71 0.70 -4.01 -9.81
C PHE A 71 1.05 -4.51 -11.22
N PRO A 72 2.17 -4.04 -11.80
CA PRO A 72 2.66 -4.60 -13.05
C PRO A 72 3.11 -6.05 -12.83
N ASN A 73 3.31 -6.78 -13.92
CA ASN A 73 3.83 -8.14 -13.87
C ASN A 73 5.22 -8.23 -13.20
N ASP A 74 5.94 -7.14 -13.14
CA ASP A 74 7.21 -6.99 -12.45
C ASP A 74 7.14 -5.76 -11.54
N LEU A 75 6.96 -5.99 -10.24
CA LEU A 75 6.92 -4.94 -9.22
C LEU A 75 8.29 -4.31 -8.94
N LYS A 76 9.37 -4.90 -9.42
CA LYS A 76 10.75 -4.45 -9.14
C LYS A 76 11.02 -3.02 -9.61
N THR A 77 10.26 -2.55 -10.60
CA THR A 77 10.42 -1.20 -11.17
C THR A 77 9.40 -0.19 -10.64
N SER A 78 8.42 -0.62 -9.85
CA SER A 78 7.37 0.28 -9.35
C SER A 78 7.89 1.16 -8.22
N LYS A 79 7.77 2.47 -8.38
CA LYS A 79 8.09 3.45 -7.32
C LYS A 79 7.07 3.48 -6.17
N ASP A 80 5.91 2.84 -6.32
CA ASP A 80 4.93 2.68 -5.22
C ASP A 80 5.38 1.65 -4.18
N ILE A 81 6.30 0.75 -4.54
CA ILE A 81 6.73 -0.34 -3.68
C ILE A 81 7.92 0.10 -2.82
N ILE A 82 7.70 0.20 -1.51
CA ILE A 82 8.76 0.51 -0.53
C ILE A 82 9.53 -0.75 -0.16
N PHE A 83 8.82 -1.87 0.00
CA PHE A 83 9.44 -3.17 0.26
C PHE A 83 8.55 -4.31 -0.24
N ALA A 84 9.17 -5.29 -0.88
CA ALA A 84 8.51 -6.50 -1.36
C ALA A 84 9.38 -7.73 -1.15
N VAL A 85 8.75 -8.89 -0.96
CA VAL A 85 9.42 -10.18 -1.09
C VAL A 85 9.52 -10.49 -2.57
N GLN A 86 10.74 -10.70 -3.05
CA GLN A 86 11.02 -10.95 -4.46
C GLN A 86 10.95 -12.43 -4.79
N TYR A 87 10.43 -12.74 -5.96
CA TYR A 87 10.31 -14.10 -6.48
C TYR A 87 10.92 -14.22 -7.87
N LEU A 88 11.42 -15.41 -8.18
CA LEU A 88 12.03 -15.72 -9.47
C LEU A 88 11.45 -17.03 -10.02
N LYS A 89 10.85 -16.98 -11.22
CA LYS A 89 10.44 -18.17 -11.95
C LYS A 89 11.61 -18.83 -12.68
N GLY A 90 11.50 -20.10 -13.02
CA GLY A 90 12.48 -20.82 -13.84
C GLY A 90 13.02 -22.09 -13.20
N GLY A 91 12.27 -22.71 -12.30
CA GLY A 91 12.60 -23.99 -11.69
C GLY A 91 13.71 -23.93 -10.65
N VAL A 92 14.04 -22.72 -10.15
CA VAL A 92 15.09 -22.52 -9.13
C VAL A 92 14.58 -22.62 -7.69
N GLY A 93 13.28 -22.91 -7.50
CA GLY A 93 12.68 -23.02 -6.18
C GLY A 93 12.35 -21.69 -5.50
N GLU A 94 12.55 -20.58 -6.19
CA GLU A 94 12.30 -19.22 -5.69
C GLU A 94 11.04 -18.59 -6.30
N SER A 95 10.22 -19.38 -6.96
CA SER A 95 8.95 -18.92 -7.52
C SER A 95 7.82 -19.02 -6.51
N VAL A 96 6.74 -18.30 -6.77
CA VAL A 96 5.53 -18.34 -5.96
C VAL A 96 4.33 -18.79 -6.80
N HIS A 97 3.52 -19.69 -6.22
CA HIS A 97 2.24 -20.12 -6.80
C HIS A 97 1.10 -19.13 -6.49
N GLN A 98 1.41 -17.90 -6.18
CA GLN A 98 0.44 -16.91 -5.72
C GLN A 98 -0.67 -16.66 -6.75
N ASN A 99 -0.32 -16.61 -8.04
CA ASN A 99 -1.29 -16.49 -9.11
C ASN A 99 -2.31 -17.63 -9.17
N ASN A 100 -1.86 -18.86 -8.92
CA ASN A 100 -2.76 -19.99 -8.87
C ASN A 100 -3.66 -19.96 -7.65
N ARG A 101 -3.13 -19.55 -6.49
CA ARG A 101 -3.91 -19.43 -5.26
C ARG A 101 -4.99 -18.36 -5.35
N TYR A 102 -4.69 -17.22 -6.00
CA TYR A 102 -5.63 -16.09 -6.07
C TYR A 102 -6.48 -16.08 -7.35
N ARG A 103 -6.10 -16.80 -8.41
CA ARG A 103 -6.82 -16.79 -9.69
C ARG A 103 -7.47 -18.09 -10.10
N ASN A 104 -6.87 -19.24 -9.80
CA ASN A 104 -7.36 -20.54 -10.27
C ASN A 104 -8.25 -21.21 -9.23
N ASN A 105 -9.53 -20.92 -9.21
CA ASN A 105 -10.61 -21.74 -8.63
C ASN A 105 -10.35 -22.50 -7.32
N ASP A 106 -9.22 -22.28 -6.66
CA ASP A 106 -9.01 -22.79 -5.34
C ASP A 106 -10.03 -22.10 -4.42
N ASN A 107 -11.01 -22.86 -4.00
CA ASN A 107 -12.25 -22.49 -3.32
C ASN A 107 -12.09 -21.69 -2.02
N GLY A 108 -10.97 -21.01 -1.80
CA GLY A 108 -10.66 -20.31 -0.58
C GLY A 108 -10.29 -18.84 -0.72
N ASN A 109 -10.11 -18.33 -1.94
CA ASN A 109 -9.53 -17.00 -2.14
C ASN A 109 -10.55 -15.96 -2.64
N ILE A 110 -11.73 -15.99 -2.08
CA ILE A 110 -12.76 -14.98 -2.30
C ILE A 110 -12.48 -13.83 -1.34
N ILE A 111 -12.35 -12.62 -1.89
CA ILE A 111 -12.24 -11.42 -1.08
C ILE A 111 -13.62 -10.96 -0.62
N SER A 112 -13.71 -10.42 0.57
CA SER A 112 -14.94 -9.86 1.12
C SER A 112 -15.23 -8.43 0.65
N LEU A 113 -14.44 -7.91 -0.30
CA LEU A 113 -14.64 -6.58 -0.89
C LEU A 113 -15.54 -6.71 -2.10
N GLU A 114 -16.68 -6.04 -2.07
CA GLU A 114 -17.64 -6.03 -3.17
C GLU A 114 -17.50 -4.80 -4.05
N GLN A 115 -17.84 -4.92 -5.32
CA GLN A 115 -17.82 -3.78 -6.24
C GLN A 115 -18.76 -2.64 -5.79
N ALA A 116 -19.80 -2.94 -5.05
CA ALA A 116 -20.72 -1.96 -4.48
C ALA A 116 -20.10 -1.09 -3.36
N GLU A 117 -18.98 -1.50 -2.77
CA GLU A 117 -18.27 -0.72 -1.75
C GLU A 117 -17.51 0.47 -2.33
N PHE A 118 -17.21 0.45 -3.64
CA PHE A 118 -16.52 1.54 -4.31
C PHE A 118 -17.46 2.74 -4.49
N GLU A 119 -16.91 3.92 -4.23
CA GLU A 119 -17.67 5.17 -4.19
C GLU A 119 -18.17 5.60 -5.58
N SER A 120 -17.47 5.20 -6.64
CA SER A 120 -17.73 5.66 -8.01
C SER A 120 -17.17 4.66 -9.03
N ASP A 121 -17.74 4.67 -10.24
CA ASP A 121 -17.18 3.95 -11.39
C ASP A 121 -15.84 4.54 -11.87
N LYS A 122 -15.49 5.74 -11.39
CA LYS A 122 -14.16 6.35 -11.62
C LYS A 122 -13.06 5.74 -10.75
N ASP A 123 -13.43 4.96 -9.72
CA ASP A 123 -12.45 4.31 -8.85
C ASP A 123 -11.72 3.21 -9.61
N ASN A 124 -10.48 3.46 -9.97
CA ASN A 124 -9.64 2.56 -10.77
C ASN A 124 -9.41 1.20 -10.08
N ARG A 125 -9.55 1.12 -8.76
CA ARG A 125 -9.40 -0.10 -7.97
C ARG A 125 -10.54 -1.09 -8.20
N LYS A 126 -11.69 -0.60 -8.62
CA LYS A 126 -12.85 -1.43 -8.95
C LYS A 126 -12.51 -2.48 -10.01
N ALA A 127 -11.62 -2.15 -10.95
CA ALA A 127 -11.14 -3.06 -11.97
C ALA A 127 -10.26 -4.21 -11.41
N LEU A 128 -9.75 -4.07 -10.17
CA LEU A 128 -8.94 -5.10 -9.49
C LEU A 128 -9.79 -6.06 -8.64
N VAL A 129 -11.10 -5.88 -8.63
CA VAL A 129 -12.05 -6.78 -7.97
C VAL A 129 -12.84 -7.50 -9.06
N GLU A 130 -12.39 -8.69 -9.42
CA GLU A 130 -13.00 -9.48 -10.50
C GLU A 130 -14.22 -10.24 -9.96
N PRO A 131 -15.44 -9.99 -10.47
CA PRO A 131 -16.60 -10.78 -10.08
C PRO A 131 -16.48 -12.23 -10.55
N THR A 132 -16.93 -13.15 -9.74
CA THR A 132 -17.01 -14.59 -10.04
C THR A 132 -18.40 -15.11 -9.75
N GLY A 133 -18.71 -16.34 -10.15
CA GLY A 133 -19.99 -16.97 -9.84
C GLY A 133 -20.24 -17.21 -8.34
N SER A 134 -19.20 -17.16 -7.51
CA SER A 134 -19.25 -17.42 -6.07
C SER A 134 -18.72 -16.27 -5.21
N GLY A 135 -18.40 -15.11 -5.78
CA GLY A 135 -17.87 -13.95 -5.05
C GLY A 135 -16.96 -13.06 -5.88
N GLN A 136 -15.95 -12.49 -5.24
CA GLN A 136 -15.00 -11.57 -5.86
C GLN A 136 -13.58 -12.13 -5.77
N ARG A 137 -12.78 -11.94 -6.81
CA ARG A 137 -11.35 -12.32 -6.83
C ARG A 137 -10.47 -11.08 -6.84
N PRO A 138 -9.26 -11.17 -6.23
CA PRO A 138 -8.28 -10.10 -6.34
C PRO A 138 -7.64 -10.09 -7.74
N GLY A 139 -7.68 -8.95 -8.41
CA GLY A 139 -6.96 -8.71 -9.66
C GLY A 139 -5.54 -8.18 -9.48
N LYS A 140 -5.12 -7.89 -8.23
CA LYS A 140 -3.82 -7.27 -7.93
C LYS A 140 -2.61 -8.12 -8.31
N PHE A 141 -2.73 -9.45 -8.29
CA PHE A 141 -1.63 -10.38 -8.52
C PHE A 141 -1.78 -11.13 -9.85
N ASN A 142 -2.14 -10.40 -10.89
CA ASN A 142 -2.44 -10.95 -12.20
C ASN A 142 -1.19 -11.16 -13.09
N ALA A 143 -0.07 -11.60 -12.54
CA ALA A 143 1.12 -11.87 -13.31
C ALA A 143 1.00 -13.19 -14.10
N PRO A 144 1.50 -13.25 -15.35
CA PRO A 144 1.50 -14.49 -16.13
C PRO A 144 2.31 -15.58 -15.43
N ALA A 145 1.69 -16.73 -15.20
CA ALA A 145 2.37 -17.91 -14.70
C ALA A 145 2.79 -18.81 -15.89
N THR A 146 3.97 -19.43 -15.78
CA THR A 146 4.44 -20.47 -16.68
C THR A 146 4.73 -21.70 -15.83
N ASN A 147 4.14 -22.85 -16.14
CA ASN A 147 4.29 -24.07 -15.36
C ASN A 147 3.95 -23.88 -13.87
N ASN A 148 2.93 -23.08 -13.56
CA ASN A 148 2.53 -22.70 -12.21
C ASN A 148 3.55 -21.84 -11.43
N GLU A 149 4.56 -21.32 -12.09
CA GLU A 149 5.54 -20.41 -11.51
C GLU A 149 5.33 -18.97 -11.97
N THR A 150 5.53 -18.03 -11.08
CA THR A 150 5.50 -16.59 -11.38
C THR A 150 6.63 -15.87 -10.68
N SER A 151 7.10 -14.77 -11.28
CA SER A 151 8.02 -13.81 -10.66
C SER A 151 7.27 -12.63 -10.01
N ALA A 152 5.98 -12.75 -9.78
CA ALA A 152 5.20 -11.68 -9.14
C ALA A 152 5.66 -11.49 -7.70
N ASP A 153 6.31 -10.37 -7.43
CA ASP A 153 6.75 -10.00 -6.10
C ASP A 153 5.55 -9.76 -5.18
N PHE A 154 5.73 -10.01 -3.89
CA PHE A 154 4.71 -9.74 -2.88
C PHE A 154 5.00 -8.40 -2.17
N PRO A 155 4.19 -7.37 -2.39
CA PRO A 155 4.38 -6.07 -1.73
C PRO A 155 4.06 -6.19 -0.23
N VAL A 156 5.05 -5.89 0.60
CA VAL A 156 4.91 -5.87 2.07
C VAL A 156 4.53 -4.48 2.55
N MET A 157 5.06 -3.43 1.88
CA MET A 157 4.82 -2.04 2.20
C MET A 157 4.78 -1.20 0.93
N ARG A 158 3.74 -0.36 0.80
CA ARG A 158 3.53 0.55 -0.34
C ARG A 158 3.37 2.00 0.11
N CYS A 159 3.62 2.92 -0.81
CA CYS A 159 3.45 4.36 -0.56
C CYS A 159 2.03 4.71 -0.09
N ALA A 160 1.01 4.10 -0.69
CA ALA A 160 -0.37 4.34 -0.29
C ALA A 160 -0.63 3.97 1.19
N GLU A 161 -0.05 2.87 1.69
CA GLU A 161 -0.16 2.50 3.10
C GLU A 161 0.51 3.54 4.01
N VAL A 162 1.68 4.03 3.62
CA VAL A 162 2.40 5.08 4.37
C VAL A 162 1.55 6.34 4.46
N MET A 163 0.99 6.81 3.35
CA MET A 163 0.14 8.01 3.34
C MET A 163 -1.08 7.85 4.24
N LEU A 164 -1.72 6.68 4.23
CA LEU A 164 -2.90 6.41 5.07
C LEU A 164 -2.54 6.25 6.55
N MET A 165 -1.39 5.67 6.89
CA MET A 165 -0.88 5.63 8.28
C MET A 165 -0.58 7.05 8.78
N TYR A 166 0.01 7.89 7.94
CA TYR A 166 0.28 9.29 8.28
C TYR A 166 -1.01 10.08 8.50
N ALA A 167 -1.99 9.95 7.58
CA ALA A 167 -3.29 10.59 7.71
C ALA A 167 -4.01 10.21 9.00
N GLU A 168 -3.99 8.92 9.35
CA GLU A 168 -4.57 8.40 10.59
C GLU A 168 -3.89 9.03 11.81
N ALA A 169 -2.57 8.95 11.89
CA ALA A 169 -1.82 9.44 13.04
C ALA A 169 -1.94 10.95 13.23
N ALA A 170 -1.83 11.72 12.14
CA ALA A 170 -1.98 13.18 12.17
C ALA A 170 -3.38 13.59 12.66
N ASN A 171 -4.43 12.89 12.21
CA ASN A 171 -5.79 13.11 12.71
C ASN A 171 -5.93 12.78 14.20
N GLU A 172 -5.28 11.71 14.67
CA GLU A 172 -5.39 11.31 16.09
C GLU A 172 -4.64 12.26 17.03
N LEU A 173 -3.59 12.92 16.57
CA LEU A 173 -2.84 13.91 17.35
C LEU A 173 -3.57 15.25 17.48
N ALA A 174 -4.24 15.69 16.42
CA ALA A 174 -4.90 17.00 16.39
C ALA A 174 -6.26 17.01 17.12
N ALA A 175 -6.71 18.17 17.57
CA ALA A 175 -8.06 18.34 18.13
C ALA A 175 -9.15 18.23 17.07
N VAL A 176 -8.85 18.72 15.86
CA VAL A 176 -9.69 18.67 14.65
C VAL A 176 -8.83 18.21 13.47
N PRO A 177 -9.42 17.67 12.40
CA PRO A 177 -8.67 17.26 11.20
C PRO A 177 -7.84 18.42 10.64
N THR A 178 -6.60 18.13 10.27
CA THR A 178 -5.64 19.09 9.71
C THR A 178 -5.54 18.97 8.20
N GLN A 179 -5.02 20.01 7.55
CA GLN A 179 -4.79 20.01 6.10
C GLN A 179 -3.76 18.93 5.72
N ASP A 180 -2.69 18.75 6.49
CA ASP A 180 -1.67 17.72 6.24
C ASP A 180 -2.26 16.31 6.26
N ALA A 181 -3.14 16.02 7.23
CA ALA A 181 -3.84 14.75 7.27
C ALA A 181 -4.76 14.56 6.05
N LEU A 182 -5.45 15.63 5.64
CA LEU A 182 -6.34 15.63 4.49
C LEU A 182 -5.58 15.44 3.18
N ASP A 183 -4.44 16.12 3.03
CA ASP A 183 -3.60 16.00 1.83
C ASP A 183 -3.07 14.57 1.67
N ALA A 184 -2.66 13.94 2.76
CA ALA A 184 -2.22 12.55 2.75
C ALA A 184 -3.36 11.57 2.35
N LEU A 185 -4.56 11.74 2.88
CA LEU A 185 -5.74 10.97 2.48
C LEU A 185 -6.08 11.21 1.01
N ASN A 186 -6.12 12.47 0.59
CA ASN A 186 -6.49 12.87 -0.76
C ASN A 186 -5.45 12.41 -1.80
N ALA A 187 -4.18 12.33 -1.45
CA ALA A 187 -3.16 11.79 -2.34
C ALA A 187 -3.49 10.36 -2.77
N VAL A 188 -3.95 9.50 -1.84
CA VAL A 188 -4.38 8.13 -2.16
C VAL A 188 -5.67 8.12 -2.98
N ARG A 189 -6.66 8.94 -2.60
CA ARG A 189 -7.95 9.03 -3.31
C ARG A 189 -7.78 9.48 -4.76
N THR A 190 -7.02 10.54 -4.97
CA THR A 190 -6.78 11.07 -6.34
C THR A 190 -5.96 10.10 -7.18
N ASN A 191 -5.01 9.39 -6.57
CA ASN A 191 -4.28 8.31 -7.24
C ASN A 191 -5.20 7.17 -7.68
N ALA A 192 -6.27 6.91 -6.94
CA ALA A 192 -7.31 5.93 -7.29
C ALA A 192 -8.34 6.46 -8.30
N GLY A 193 -8.20 7.70 -8.81
CA GLY A 193 -9.12 8.33 -9.77
C GLY A 193 -10.34 8.98 -9.13
N LEU A 194 -10.38 9.13 -7.80
CA LEU A 194 -11.46 9.78 -7.06
C LEU A 194 -11.16 11.27 -6.82
N GLU A 195 -12.21 12.04 -6.61
CA GLU A 195 -12.09 13.41 -6.14
C GLU A 195 -11.62 13.45 -4.68
N GLY A 196 -10.80 14.45 -4.34
CA GLY A 196 -10.38 14.69 -2.97
C GLY A 196 -11.55 15.13 -2.10
N LYS A 197 -11.47 14.85 -0.81
CA LYS A 197 -12.38 15.36 0.21
C LYS A 197 -11.95 16.74 0.69
N THR A 198 -12.83 17.43 1.38
CA THR A 198 -12.58 18.73 2.01
C THR A 198 -12.63 18.63 3.54
N LEU A 199 -12.01 19.56 4.25
CA LEU A 199 -12.12 19.66 5.72
C LEU A 199 -13.57 19.89 6.16
N ALA A 200 -14.40 20.54 5.34
CA ALA A 200 -15.82 20.74 5.63
C ALA A 200 -16.60 19.42 5.63
N GLU A 201 -16.32 18.50 4.68
CA GLU A 201 -16.92 17.17 4.63
C GLU A 201 -16.43 16.28 5.78
N LEU A 202 -15.18 16.40 6.17
CA LEU A 202 -14.52 15.60 7.20
C LEU A 202 -14.23 16.42 8.47
N SER A 203 -15.22 17.19 8.91
CA SER A 203 -15.07 18.25 9.93
C SER A 203 -14.77 17.75 11.35
N THR A 204 -14.90 16.45 11.62
CA THR A 204 -14.60 15.86 12.94
C THR A 204 -13.58 14.74 12.84
N LYS A 205 -12.81 14.52 13.93
CA LYS A 205 -11.89 13.37 14.01
C LYS A 205 -12.55 12.04 13.68
N THR A 206 -13.80 11.86 14.07
CA THR A 206 -14.53 10.60 13.83
C THR A 206 -14.85 10.43 12.35
N LEU A 207 -15.36 11.47 11.68
CA LEU A 207 -15.65 11.42 10.24
C LEU A 207 -14.35 11.18 9.44
N PHE A 208 -13.29 11.88 9.82
CA PHE A 208 -11.99 11.71 9.16
C PHE A 208 -11.45 10.29 9.34
N ARG A 209 -11.47 9.75 10.58
CA ARG A 209 -11.04 8.38 10.87
C ARG A 209 -11.84 7.36 10.05
N GLN A 210 -13.16 7.52 9.94
CA GLN A 210 -14.01 6.64 9.12
C GLN A 210 -13.62 6.71 7.65
N ALA A 211 -13.33 7.90 7.13
CA ALA A 211 -12.85 8.07 5.76
C ALA A 211 -11.51 7.36 5.53
N VAL A 212 -10.55 7.50 6.44
CA VAL A 212 -9.26 6.80 6.36
C VAL A 212 -9.46 5.28 6.41
N TYR A 213 -10.30 4.77 7.30
CA TYR A 213 -10.55 3.33 7.40
C TYR A 213 -11.22 2.76 6.16
N LYS A 214 -12.19 3.49 5.59
CA LYS A 214 -12.79 3.13 4.31
C LYS A 214 -11.73 3.09 3.20
N GLU A 215 -10.90 4.13 3.10
CA GLU A 215 -9.85 4.22 2.10
C GLU A 215 -8.82 3.08 2.26
N ARG A 216 -8.38 2.79 3.51
CA ARG A 216 -7.50 1.65 3.81
C ARG A 216 -8.10 0.32 3.34
N ARG A 217 -9.39 0.11 3.60
CA ARG A 217 -10.08 -1.11 3.17
C ARG A 217 -10.06 -1.26 1.65
N LEU A 218 -10.38 -0.20 0.91
CA LEU A 218 -10.42 -0.24 -0.55
C LEU A 218 -9.01 -0.35 -1.17
N GLU A 219 -8.03 0.34 -0.59
CA GLU A 219 -6.66 0.42 -1.11
C GLU A 219 -5.83 -0.82 -0.78
N LEU A 220 -5.96 -1.34 0.44
CA LEU A 220 -5.09 -2.39 0.97
C LEU A 220 -5.77 -3.77 0.96
N ALA A 221 -7.00 -3.89 0.50
CA ALA A 221 -7.63 -5.19 0.30
C ALA A 221 -6.80 -6.02 -0.68
N LEU A 222 -6.17 -7.10 -0.14
CA LEU A 222 -5.24 -8.07 -0.75
C LEU A 222 -4.04 -7.50 -1.47
#